data_8c76073cc1395610c7921bde238f9c64
#
_entry.id   8c76073cc1395610c7921bde238f9c64
#
_cell.length_a   1.000
_cell.length_b   1.000
_cell.length_c   1.000
_cell.angle_alpha   90.00
_cell.angle_beta   90.00
_cell.angle_gamma   90.00
#
_symmetry.space_group_name_H-M   'P 1'
#
loop_
_entity.id
_entity.type
_entity.pdbx_description
1 polymer ?
#
loop_
_entity_poly.entity_id
_entity_poly.type
_entity_poly.pdbx_seq_one_letter_code
_entity_poly.pdbx_strand_id
1 'polypeptide(L)' 'MGMTAAELVSHFGSPALQIREGTSLKLQFRTPSCVLDAYLYPSAGGVQRVTHIDARLPSGVDTNAQACAAQLDRVR' A
#
# COMPACT_ATOMS: atom_id res chain seq x y z
N MET A 1 3.11 9.04 -4.28
CA MET A 1 4.28 8.21 -3.93
C MET A 1 5.17 8.94 -2.96
N GLY A 2 6.15 8.25 -2.38
CA GLY A 2 7.02 8.88 -1.40
C GLY A 2 6.49 8.87 0.02
N MET A 3 5.30 8.32 0.26
CA MET A 3 4.74 8.23 1.61
C MET A 3 5.52 7.20 2.44
N THR A 4 5.60 7.46 3.74
CA THR A 4 6.15 6.48 4.68
C THR A 4 5.07 5.47 5.08
N ALA A 5 5.50 4.37 5.73
CA ALA A 5 4.55 3.38 6.24
C ALA A 5 3.55 4.02 7.21
N ALA A 6 4.03 4.91 8.08
CA ALA A 6 3.16 5.59 9.05
C ALA A 6 2.10 6.44 8.35
N GLU A 7 2.49 7.11 7.27
CA GLU A 7 1.54 7.91 6.49
C GLU A 7 0.50 7.04 5.80
N LEU A 8 0.91 5.89 5.25
CA LEU A 8 -0.02 4.96 4.63
C LEU A 8 -1.03 4.44 5.64
N VAL A 9 -0.57 4.04 6.81
CA VAL A 9 -1.46 3.54 7.87
C VAL A 9 -2.40 4.65 8.34
N SER A 10 -1.92 5.89 8.40
CA SER A 10 -2.75 7.03 8.77
C SER A 10 -3.89 7.24 7.77
N HIS A 11 -3.62 7.03 6.48
CA HIS A 11 -4.62 7.22 5.43
C HIS A 11 -5.55 6.01 5.26
N PHE A 12 -4.99 4.81 5.31
CA PHE A 12 -5.72 3.59 4.92
C PHE A 12 -6.06 2.66 6.07
N GLY A 13 -5.60 2.96 7.28
CA GLY A 13 -5.82 2.09 8.42
C GLY A 13 -4.78 0.98 8.48
N SER A 14 -5.04 -0.04 9.30
CA SER A 14 -4.10 -1.14 9.47
C SER A 14 -4.01 -1.99 8.22
N PRO A 15 -2.80 -2.37 7.79
CA PRO A 15 -2.66 -3.27 6.63
C PRO A 15 -3.16 -4.67 6.98
N ALA A 16 -3.72 -5.35 5.97
CA ALA A 16 -4.14 -6.74 6.11
C ALA A 16 -2.93 -7.67 6.15
N LEU A 17 -1.81 -7.25 5.55
CA LEU A 17 -0.60 -8.06 5.46
C LEU A 17 0.61 -7.12 5.43
N GLN A 18 1.67 -7.55 6.12
CA GLN A 18 2.93 -6.81 6.11
C GLN A 18 4.06 -7.82 5.92
N ILE A 19 4.86 -7.63 4.88
CA ILE A 19 5.98 -8.50 4.56
C ILE A 19 7.25 -7.68 4.50
N ARG A 20 8.26 -8.09 5.25
CA ARG A 20 9.56 -7.46 5.22
C ARG A 20 10.54 -8.40 4.52
N GLU A 21 11.23 -7.88 3.49
CA GLU A 21 12.24 -8.63 2.75
C GLU A 21 13.51 -7.80 2.69
N GLY A 22 14.55 -8.21 3.44
CA GLY A 22 15.77 -7.43 3.52
C GLY A 22 15.44 -6.03 4.04
N THR A 23 15.77 -5.00 3.25
CA THR A 23 15.49 -3.61 3.59
C THR A 23 14.18 -3.10 3.01
N SER A 24 13.48 -3.91 2.22
CA SER A 24 12.22 -3.51 1.63
C SER A 24 11.04 -3.93 2.50
N LEU A 25 9.90 -3.29 2.28
CA LEU A 25 8.69 -3.55 3.03
C LEU A 25 7.50 -3.52 2.08
N LYS A 26 6.63 -4.52 2.17
CA LYS A 26 5.39 -4.55 1.42
C LYS A 26 4.22 -4.47 2.39
N LEU A 27 3.32 -3.54 2.16
CA LEU A 27 2.07 -3.41 2.92
C LEU A 27 0.90 -3.67 1.98
N GLN A 28 0.00 -4.55 2.40
CA GLN A 28 -1.20 -4.85 1.63
C GLN A 28 -2.43 -4.33 2.38
N PHE A 29 -3.24 -3.55 1.69
CA PHE A 29 -4.49 -3.02 2.21
C PHE A 29 -5.63 -3.61 1.39
N ARG A 30 -6.73 -3.97 2.05
CA ARG A 30 -7.85 -4.64 1.39
C ARG A 30 -9.16 -3.95 1.67
N THR A 31 -10.01 -3.89 0.64
CA THR A 31 -11.43 -3.61 0.77
C THR A 31 -12.18 -4.78 0.13
N PRO A 32 -13.53 -4.87 0.29
CA PRO A 32 -14.27 -5.90 -0.44
C PRO A 32 -14.13 -5.82 -1.95
N SER A 33 -13.75 -4.64 -2.49
CA SER A 33 -13.73 -4.44 -3.94
C SER A 33 -12.33 -4.32 -4.52
N CYS A 34 -11.27 -4.18 -3.69
CA CYS A 34 -9.91 -4.13 -4.24
C CYS A 34 -8.85 -4.48 -3.20
N VAL A 35 -7.67 -4.82 -3.72
CA VAL A 35 -6.46 -5.08 -2.93
C VAL A 35 -5.38 -4.13 -3.41
N LEU A 36 -4.78 -3.38 -2.49
CA LEU A 36 -3.71 -2.44 -2.80
C LEU A 36 -2.42 -2.91 -2.15
N ASP A 37 -1.37 -3.07 -2.96
CA ASP A 37 -0.04 -3.42 -2.48
C ASP A 37 0.87 -2.22 -2.61
N ALA A 38 1.47 -1.79 -1.51
CA ALA A 38 2.44 -0.70 -1.50
C ALA A 38 3.83 -1.28 -1.21
N TYR A 39 4.79 -0.94 -2.05
CA TYR A 39 6.18 -1.39 -1.94
C TYR A 39 7.05 -0.23 -1.50
N LEU A 40 7.72 -0.40 -0.38
CA LEU A 40 8.54 0.64 0.24
C LEU A 40 10.00 0.21 0.24
N TYR A 41 10.88 1.14 -0.15
CA TYR A 41 12.32 0.93 -0.15
C TYR A 41 13.01 2.05 0.59
N PRO A 42 14.20 1.82 1.14
CA PRO A 42 14.94 2.86 1.84
C PRO A 42 15.23 4.04 0.91
N SER A 43 15.02 5.25 1.41
CA SER A 43 15.39 6.48 0.73
C SER A 43 16.62 7.07 1.41
N ALA A 44 17.03 8.28 1.01
CA ALA A 44 18.09 8.99 1.68
C ALA A 44 17.77 9.11 3.17
N GLY A 45 18.75 8.82 4.03
CA GLY A 45 18.54 8.82 5.47
C GLY A 45 17.99 7.53 6.04
N GLY A 46 17.72 6.52 5.18
CA GLY A 46 17.28 5.21 5.62
C GLY A 46 15.78 5.06 5.87
N VAL A 47 15.01 6.13 5.67
CA VAL A 47 13.56 6.08 5.84
C VAL A 47 12.94 5.36 4.65
N GLN A 48 12.11 4.35 4.93
CA GLN A 48 11.42 3.62 3.86
C GLN A 48 10.26 4.46 3.32
N ARG A 49 10.20 4.57 1.98
CA ARG A 49 9.16 5.31 1.29
C ARG A 49 8.60 4.52 0.12
N VAL A 50 7.34 4.76 -0.19
CA VAL A 50 6.66 4.08 -1.29
C VAL A 50 7.31 4.46 -2.62
N THR A 51 7.73 3.45 -3.39
CA THR A 51 8.27 3.63 -4.73
C THR A 51 7.40 2.99 -5.79
N HIS A 52 6.49 2.09 -5.39
CA HIS A 52 5.63 1.39 -6.34
C HIS A 52 4.33 0.99 -5.65
N ILE A 53 3.23 1.10 -6.37
CA ILE A 53 1.91 0.69 -5.90
C ILE A 53 1.24 -0.12 -6.99
N ASP A 54 0.70 -1.28 -6.59
CA ASP A 54 -0.13 -2.12 -7.44
C ASP A 54 -1.52 -2.23 -6.83
N ALA A 55 -2.53 -2.33 -7.68
CA ALA A 55 -3.88 -2.62 -7.23
C ALA A 55 -4.50 -3.69 -8.11
N ARG A 56 -5.33 -4.53 -7.49
CA ARG A 56 -6.04 -5.58 -8.20
C ARG A 56 -7.39 -5.81 -7.55
N LEU A 57 -8.27 -6.42 -8.33
CA LEU A 57 -9.56 -6.89 -7.80
C LEU A 57 -9.31 -8.13 -6.96
N PRO A 58 -10.24 -8.51 -6.08
CA PRO A 58 -10.11 -9.76 -5.33
C PRO A 58 -9.93 -11.00 -6.21
N SER A 59 -10.38 -10.93 -7.45
CA SER A 59 -10.19 -12.00 -8.43
C SER A 59 -8.75 -12.12 -8.94
N GLY A 60 -7.90 -11.12 -8.67
CA GLY A 60 -6.51 -11.08 -9.14
C GLY A 60 -6.29 -10.23 -10.37
N VAL A 61 -7.35 -9.73 -11.00
CA VAL A 61 -7.26 -8.88 -12.19
C VAL A 61 -6.76 -7.49 -11.79
N ASP A 62 -5.81 -6.93 -12.54
CA ASP A 62 -5.30 -5.59 -12.28
C ASP A 62 -6.41 -4.54 -12.38
N THR A 63 -6.31 -3.53 -11.53
CA THR A 63 -7.25 -2.42 -11.54
C THR A 63 -6.50 -1.11 -11.27
N ASN A 64 -7.23 0.01 -11.29
CA ASN A 64 -6.64 1.34 -11.11
C ASN A 64 -6.26 1.57 -9.65
N ALA A 65 -4.98 1.85 -9.41
CA ALA A 65 -4.47 2.04 -8.05
C ALA A 65 -5.07 3.29 -7.38
N GLN A 66 -5.28 4.36 -8.13
CA GLN A 66 -5.88 5.58 -7.58
C GLN A 66 -7.32 5.35 -7.13
N ALA A 67 -8.08 4.60 -7.91
CA ALA A 67 -9.46 4.28 -7.55
C ALA A 67 -9.51 3.40 -6.29
N CYS A 68 -8.60 2.43 -6.19
CA CYS A 68 -8.50 1.57 -5.02
C CYS A 68 -8.11 2.38 -3.78
N ALA A 69 -7.12 3.25 -3.90
CA ALA A 69 -6.69 4.10 -2.79
C ALA A 69 -7.81 5.01 -2.31
N ALA A 70 -8.60 5.55 -3.25
CA ALA A 70 -9.73 6.40 -2.89
C ALA A 70 -10.79 5.62 -2.10
N GLN A 71 -11.02 4.36 -2.44
CA GLN A 71 -11.94 3.50 -1.69
C GLN A 71 -11.42 3.23 -0.27
N LEU A 72 -10.12 2.95 -0.15
CA LEU A 72 -9.51 2.73 1.17
C LEU A 72 -9.64 3.96 2.05
N ASP A 73 -9.42 5.14 1.50
CA ASP A 73 -9.58 6.38 2.24
C ASP A 73 -11.02 6.56 2.75
N ARG A 74 -12.00 6.12 1.98
CA ARG A 74 -13.41 6.29 2.34
C ARG A 74 -13.88 5.32 3.42
N VAL A 75 -13.34 4.10 3.43
CA VAL A 75 -13.81 3.08 4.39
C VAL A 75 -13.09 3.16 5.73
N ARG A 76 -12.07 3.96 5.82
CA ARG A 76 -11.27 4.10 7.02
C ARG A 76 -12.00 4.83 8.14
#